data_ccca3b18114db3f8a9efecd1519d334d
#
_entry.id   ccca3b18114db3f8a9efecd1519d334d
#
_cell.length_a   1.000
_cell.length_b   1.000
_cell.length_c   1.000
_cell.angle_alpha   90.00
_cell.angle_beta   90.00
_cell.angle_gamma   90.00
#
_symmetry.space_group_name_H-M   'P 1'
#
loop_
_entity.id
_entity.type
_entity.pdbx_description
1 polymer ?
#
loop_
_entity_poly.entity_id
_entity_poly.type
_entity_poly.pdbx_seq_one_letter_code
_entity_poly.pdbx_strand_id
1 'polypeptide(L)'
;MSILAEKLSSILKRYDELTALLSSAEVISDIKKLTELSKEQSSIEEISVASKEYLSVLENIKENKELLEDKELSELAKEELKILEIKKSDLETAIKQLLIPKDPNDDKNIYLELRAGTGGDEAGIFVGDLFKAYCRYADLKKWKVEIVSSSENSVGGYKEIIALIKGKGVYSRLKFEAGTHRVQRVPETESQGRIHTSAITVAIMPEVDDVEVSINPSDLKIEVFRAGGHGGQCVNTTDSAVRITHLLTNISVSMQDEKSQHKNKDKALKILKARLYEKQIEEQQLANAKDRKEQVGSGDRSERIRTYNYPQNRLSEHRINLTLYSLEEIMLSGNLDEVINPLIAHAQSQFE
;
A
#
# COMPACT_ATOMS: atom_id res chain seq x y z
N MET A 1 -28.67 -20.66 -10.70
CA MET A 1 -28.18 -19.38 -10.13
C MET A 1 -26.98 -18.95 -10.95
N SER A 2 -26.76 -17.65 -11.18
CA SER A 2 -25.55 -17.21 -11.88
C SER A 2 -24.32 -17.43 -11.00
N ILE A 3 -23.15 -17.67 -11.60
CA ILE A 3 -21.87 -17.84 -10.90
C ILE A 3 -21.62 -16.66 -9.94
N LEU A 4 -22.07 -15.46 -10.32
CA LEU A 4 -22.01 -14.27 -9.49
C LEU A 4 -22.83 -14.43 -8.20
N ALA A 5 -24.08 -14.91 -8.30
CA ALA A 5 -24.94 -15.08 -7.12
C ALA A 5 -24.41 -16.09 -6.11
N GLU A 6 -23.70 -17.14 -6.57
CA GLU A 6 -23.04 -18.11 -5.70
C GLU A 6 -21.85 -17.49 -4.96
N LYS A 7 -21.01 -16.70 -5.66
CA LYS A 7 -19.92 -15.96 -5.03
C LYS A 7 -20.44 -14.97 -3.99
N LEU A 8 -21.49 -14.21 -4.30
CA LEU A 8 -22.09 -13.25 -3.37
C LEU A 8 -22.67 -13.94 -2.12
N SER A 9 -23.31 -15.09 -2.30
CA SER A 9 -23.80 -15.89 -1.19
C SER A 9 -22.67 -16.36 -0.26
N SER A 10 -21.50 -16.71 -0.81
CA SER A 10 -20.34 -17.08 0.00
C SER A 10 -19.77 -15.90 0.81
N ILE A 11 -19.76 -14.71 0.23
CA ILE A 11 -19.33 -13.48 0.91
C ILE A 11 -20.27 -13.14 2.07
N LEU A 12 -21.58 -13.26 1.86
CA LEU A 12 -22.56 -13.03 2.91
C LEU A 12 -22.38 -14.00 4.08
N LYS A 13 -22.19 -15.29 3.81
CA LYS A 13 -21.91 -16.28 4.85
C LYS A 13 -20.64 -15.92 5.62
N ARG A 14 -19.59 -15.50 4.92
CA ARG A 14 -18.34 -15.09 5.59
C ARG A 14 -18.54 -13.85 6.46
N TYR A 15 -19.31 -12.87 6.01
CA TYR A 15 -19.66 -11.69 6.80
C TYR A 15 -20.43 -12.04 8.07
N ASP A 16 -21.42 -12.95 7.98
CA ASP A 16 -22.18 -13.41 9.13
C ASP A 16 -21.32 -14.22 10.11
N GLU A 17 -20.40 -15.07 9.61
CA GLU A 17 -19.40 -15.78 10.42
C GLU A 17 -18.48 -14.80 11.19
N LEU A 18 -17.96 -13.77 10.52
CA LEU A 18 -17.12 -12.76 11.14
C LEU A 18 -17.88 -11.99 12.21
N THR A 19 -19.14 -11.65 11.96
CA THR A 19 -20.00 -10.98 12.94
C THR A 19 -20.23 -11.85 14.19
N ALA A 20 -20.42 -13.15 13.99
CA ALA A 20 -20.56 -14.10 15.10
C ALA A 20 -19.24 -14.28 15.88
N LEU A 21 -18.10 -14.35 15.18
CA LEU A 21 -16.77 -14.48 15.79
C LEU A 21 -16.40 -13.24 16.61
N LEU A 22 -16.68 -12.04 16.11
CA LEU A 22 -16.41 -10.78 16.81
C LEU A 22 -17.26 -10.60 18.08
N SER A 23 -18.40 -11.27 18.16
CA SER A 23 -19.23 -11.28 19.38
C SER A 23 -18.82 -12.36 20.39
N SER A 24 -17.85 -13.22 20.06
CA SER A 24 -17.40 -14.28 20.98
C SER A 24 -16.46 -13.73 22.07
N ALA A 25 -16.61 -14.22 23.29
CA ALA A 25 -15.79 -13.82 24.43
C ALA A 25 -14.29 -14.13 24.25
N GLU A 26 -13.97 -15.18 23.49
CA GLU A 26 -12.59 -15.58 23.20
C GLU A 26 -11.86 -14.56 22.31
N VAL A 27 -12.55 -14.04 21.27
CA VAL A 27 -11.99 -13.04 20.36
C VAL A 27 -11.88 -11.67 21.03
N ILE A 28 -12.86 -11.30 21.86
CA ILE A 28 -12.85 -10.03 22.60
C ILE A 28 -11.65 -9.95 23.57
N SER A 29 -11.18 -11.08 24.10
CA SER A 29 -10.03 -11.14 25.01
C SER A 29 -8.67 -11.02 24.28
N ASP A 30 -8.62 -11.26 22.95
CA ASP A 30 -7.41 -11.20 22.13
C ASP A 30 -7.45 -9.99 21.18
N ILE A 31 -6.82 -8.89 21.60
CA ILE A 31 -6.82 -7.62 20.86
C ILE A 31 -6.27 -7.78 19.43
N LYS A 32 -5.29 -8.66 19.20
CA LYS A 32 -4.72 -8.88 17.85
C LYS A 32 -5.74 -9.53 16.93
N LYS A 33 -6.36 -10.62 17.37
CA LYS A 33 -7.42 -11.31 16.60
C LYS A 33 -8.64 -10.42 16.38
N LEU A 34 -9.04 -9.65 17.41
CA LEU A 34 -10.13 -8.69 17.29
C LEU A 34 -9.86 -7.66 16.20
N THR A 35 -8.64 -7.12 16.16
CA THR A 35 -8.25 -6.11 15.17
C THR A 35 -8.20 -6.69 13.74
N GLU A 36 -7.67 -7.90 13.58
CA GLU A 36 -7.60 -8.60 12.28
C GLU A 36 -9.00 -8.91 11.74
N LEU A 37 -9.86 -9.52 12.56
CA LEU A 37 -11.23 -9.87 12.16
C LEU A 37 -12.10 -8.63 11.91
N SER A 38 -11.92 -7.55 12.68
CA SER A 38 -12.62 -6.28 12.43
C SER A 38 -12.19 -5.63 11.12
N LYS A 39 -10.90 -5.68 10.77
CA LYS A 39 -10.41 -5.20 9.47
C LYS A 39 -10.99 -6.04 8.32
N GLU A 40 -11.01 -7.36 8.45
CA GLU A 40 -11.61 -8.25 7.46
C GLU A 40 -13.11 -7.95 7.29
N GLN A 41 -13.86 -7.83 8.38
CA GLN A 41 -15.29 -7.49 8.34
C GLN A 41 -15.54 -6.15 7.64
N SER A 42 -14.79 -5.11 8.03
CA SER A 42 -14.91 -3.78 7.41
C SER A 42 -14.60 -3.79 5.91
N SER A 43 -13.67 -4.64 5.47
CA SER A 43 -13.29 -4.75 4.05
C SER A 43 -14.38 -5.35 3.18
N ILE A 44 -15.24 -6.21 3.75
CA ILE A 44 -16.33 -6.90 3.02
C ILE A 44 -17.72 -6.32 3.34
N GLU A 45 -17.83 -5.32 4.22
CA GLU A 45 -19.09 -4.72 4.64
C GLU A 45 -19.86 -4.10 3.44
N GLU A 46 -19.20 -3.24 2.67
CA GLU A 46 -19.80 -2.57 1.52
C GLU A 46 -20.33 -3.57 0.48
N ILE A 47 -19.52 -4.61 0.19
CA ILE A 47 -19.94 -5.65 -0.75
C ILE A 47 -21.05 -6.53 -0.17
N SER A 48 -21.11 -6.75 1.15
CA SER A 48 -22.16 -7.52 1.78
C SER A 48 -23.51 -6.81 1.68
N VAL A 49 -23.53 -5.48 1.88
CA VAL A 49 -24.74 -4.66 1.73
C VAL A 49 -25.24 -4.69 0.30
N ALA A 50 -24.36 -4.43 -0.68
CA ALA A 50 -24.73 -4.49 -2.10
C ALA A 50 -25.19 -5.89 -2.52
N SER A 51 -24.59 -6.95 -1.99
CA SER A 51 -24.96 -8.33 -2.25
C SER A 51 -26.36 -8.68 -1.73
N LYS A 52 -26.70 -8.23 -0.52
CA LYS A 52 -28.05 -8.42 0.07
C LYS A 52 -29.09 -7.74 -0.82
N GLU A 53 -28.82 -6.50 -1.23
CA GLU A 53 -29.73 -5.74 -2.08
C GLU A 53 -29.89 -6.40 -3.47
N TYR A 54 -28.79 -6.88 -4.07
CA TYR A 54 -28.84 -7.58 -5.35
C TYR A 54 -29.64 -8.88 -5.30
N LEU A 55 -29.46 -9.68 -4.25
CA LEU A 55 -30.22 -10.92 -4.09
C LEU A 55 -31.72 -10.66 -3.86
N SER A 56 -32.06 -9.61 -3.09
CA SER A 56 -33.45 -9.17 -2.93
C SER A 56 -34.07 -8.73 -4.26
N VAL A 57 -33.33 -7.98 -5.08
CA VAL A 57 -33.80 -7.58 -6.43
C VAL A 57 -34.02 -8.80 -7.32
N LEU A 58 -33.16 -9.83 -7.25
CA LEU A 58 -33.34 -11.06 -8.01
C LEU A 58 -34.59 -11.84 -7.59
N GLU A 59 -34.88 -11.85 -6.29
CA GLU A 59 -36.07 -12.49 -5.73
C GLU A 59 -37.34 -11.76 -6.19
N ASN A 60 -37.36 -10.43 -6.09
CA ASN A 60 -38.45 -9.59 -6.57
C ASN A 60 -38.69 -9.75 -8.09
N ILE A 61 -37.61 -9.85 -8.90
CA ILE A 61 -37.72 -10.12 -10.33
C ILE A 61 -38.39 -11.49 -10.59
N LYS A 62 -38.08 -12.50 -9.77
CA LYS A 62 -38.69 -13.82 -9.92
C LYS A 62 -40.17 -13.79 -9.55
N GLU A 63 -40.51 -13.16 -8.44
CA GLU A 63 -41.89 -13.00 -8.00
C GLU A 63 -42.72 -12.21 -9.02
N ASN A 64 -42.22 -11.08 -9.51
CA ASN A 64 -42.92 -10.30 -10.57
C ASN A 64 -43.05 -11.05 -11.88
N LYS A 65 -42.15 -11.97 -12.24
CA LYS A 65 -42.31 -12.84 -13.42
C LYS A 65 -43.42 -13.86 -13.25
N GLU A 66 -43.64 -14.37 -12.04
CA GLU A 66 -44.77 -15.27 -11.72
C GLU A 66 -46.10 -14.50 -11.78
N LEU A 67 -46.13 -13.22 -11.37
CA LEU A 67 -47.29 -12.35 -11.43
C LEU A 67 -47.68 -11.95 -12.88
N LEU A 68 -46.81 -12.11 -13.87
CA LEU A 68 -47.14 -11.87 -15.28
C LEU A 68 -48.24 -12.83 -15.85
N GLU A 69 -48.43 -13.99 -15.20
CA GLU A 69 -49.48 -14.96 -15.57
C GLU A 69 -50.85 -14.51 -15.13
N ASP A 70 -50.98 -13.55 -14.21
CA ASP A 70 -52.25 -13.00 -13.74
C ASP A 70 -52.66 -11.79 -14.62
N LYS A 71 -53.88 -11.87 -15.20
CA LYS A 71 -54.38 -10.87 -16.14
C LYS A 71 -54.59 -9.49 -15.52
N GLU A 72 -54.87 -9.40 -14.21
CA GLU A 72 -55.15 -8.14 -13.52
C GLU A 72 -53.83 -7.42 -13.08
N LEU A 73 -52.79 -8.18 -12.79
CA LEU A 73 -51.53 -7.65 -12.27
C LEU A 73 -50.43 -7.53 -13.33
N SER A 74 -50.62 -8.07 -14.53
CA SER A 74 -49.62 -8.15 -15.59
C SER A 74 -49.03 -6.79 -16.04
N GLU A 75 -49.84 -5.72 -16.07
CA GLU A 75 -49.34 -4.40 -16.50
C GLU A 75 -48.46 -3.76 -15.41
N LEU A 76 -48.87 -3.83 -14.17
CA LEU A 76 -48.09 -3.36 -13.02
C LEU A 76 -46.78 -4.15 -12.89
N ALA A 77 -46.84 -5.48 -12.99
CA ALA A 77 -45.65 -6.33 -12.95
C ALA A 77 -44.65 -6.01 -14.09
N LYS A 78 -45.10 -5.62 -15.27
CA LYS A 78 -44.24 -5.20 -16.40
C LYS A 78 -43.51 -3.87 -16.10
N GLU A 79 -44.16 -2.92 -15.47
CA GLU A 79 -43.56 -1.65 -15.12
C GLU A 79 -42.52 -1.84 -14.01
N GLU A 80 -42.85 -2.60 -12.95
CA GLU A 80 -41.92 -2.94 -11.90
C GLU A 80 -40.69 -3.73 -12.39
N LEU A 81 -40.90 -4.69 -13.31
CA LEU A 81 -39.80 -5.45 -13.90
C LEU A 81 -38.78 -4.56 -14.61
N LYS A 82 -39.23 -3.53 -15.33
CA LYS A 82 -38.31 -2.58 -15.99
C LYS A 82 -37.45 -1.83 -14.99
N ILE A 83 -38.03 -1.38 -13.87
CA ILE A 83 -37.31 -0.67 -12.81
C ILE A 83 -36.31 -1.62 -12.12
N LEU A 84 -36.75 -2.85 -11.84
CA LEU A 84 -35.89 -3.85 -11.21
C LEU A 84 -34.72 -4.31 -12.10
N GLU A 85 -34.94 -4.40 -13.43
CA GLU A 85 -33.88 -4.74 -14.38
C GLU A 85 -32.82 -3.63 -14.50
N ILE A 86 -33.22 -2.36 -14.47
CA ILE A 86 -32.25 -1.23 -14.39
C ILE A 86 -31.48 -1.30 -13.09
N LYS A 87 -32.18 -1.43 -11.95
CA LYS A 87 -31.54 -1.53 -10.62
C LYS A 87 -30.60 -2.72 -10.53
N LYS A 88 -30.96 -3.85 -11.12
CA LYS A 88 -30.10 -5.03 -11.24
C LYS A 88 -28.80 -4.72 -11.97
N SER A 89 -28.88 -4.07 -13.15
CA SER A 89 -27.71 -3.70 -13.94
C SER A 89 -26.77 -2.73 -13.19
N ASP A 90 -27.36 -1.75 -12.50
CA ASP A 90 -26.58 -0.80 -11.70
C ASP A 90 -25.85 -1.49 -10.54
N LEU A 91 -26.57 -2.40 -9.84
CA LEU A 91 -25.98 -3.19 -8.76
C LEU A 91 -24.92 -4.17 -9.26
N GLU A 92 -25.08 -4.81 -10.42
CA GLU A 92 -24.08 -5.66 -11.04
C GLU A 92 -22.79 -4.87 -11.32
N THR A 93 -22.91 -3.65 -11.82
CA THR A 93 -21.76 -2.77 -12.08
C THR A 93 -21.07 -2.36 -10.79
N ALA A 94 -21.84 -1.95 -9.77
CA ALA A 94 -21.31 -1.58 -8.46
C ALA A 94 -20.61 -2.78 -7.76
N ILE A 95 -21.23 -3.96 -7.81
CA ILE A 95 -20.67 -5.18 -7.21
C ILE A 95 -19.37 -5.59 -7.91
N LYS A 96 -19.31 -5.50 -9.24
CA LYS A 96 -18.06 -5.77 -9.98
C LYS A 96 -16.92 -4.86 -9.50
N GLN A 97 -17.19 -3.57 -9.30
CA GLN A 97 -16.20 -2.64 -8.78
C GLN A 97 -15.77 -2.98 -7.34
N LEU A 98 -16.70 -3.42 -6.49
CA LEU A 98 -16.41 -3.82 -5.11
C LEU A 98 -15.68 -5.17 -5.00
N LEU A 99 -15.84 -6.05 -6.00
CA LEU A 99 -15.16 -7.35 -6.07
C LEU A 99 -13.68 -7.26 -6.47
N ILE A 100 -13.23 -6.10 -6.98
CA ILE A 100 -11.82 -5.88 -7.28
C ILE A 100 -11.04 -5.97 -5.96
N PRO A 101 -10.03 -6.85 -5.87
CA PRO A 101 -9.27 -7.00 -4.64
C PRO A 101 -8.62 -5.66 -4.28
N LYS A 102 -9.02 -5.09 -3.14
CA LYS A 102 -8.35 -3.91 -2.57
C LYS A 102 -6.92 -4.31 -2.19
N ASP A 103 -5.95 -3.52 -2.61
CA ASP A 103 -4.57 -3.71 -2.17
C ASP A 103 -4.52 -3.53 -0.63
N PRO A 104 -3.92 -4.46 0.13
CA PRO A 104 -3.83 -4.35 1.59
C PRO A 104 -3.11 -3.06 2.05
N ASN A 105 -2.39 -2.42 1.14
CA ASN A 105 -1.70 -1.16 1.41
C ASN A 105 -2.55 0.09 1.12
N ASP A 106 -3.74 -0.05 0.50
CA ASP A 106 -4.54 1.10 0.02
C ASP A 106 -4.88 2.11 1.12
N ASP A 107 -5.05 1.66 2.37
CA ASP A 107 -5.34 2.52 3.52
C ASP A 107 -4.09 3.02 4.27
N LYS A 108 -2.89 2.61 3.83
CA LYS A 108 -1.65 3.02 4.49
C LYS A 108 -1.24 4.44 4.12
N ASN A 109 -0.51 5.07 5.03
CA ASN A 109 0.26 6.27 4.75
C ASN A 109 1.42 5.92 3.81
N ILE A 110 2.04 6.92 3.19
CA ILE A 110 3.13 6.70 2.24
C ILE A 110 4.33 7.59 2.52
N TYR A 111 5.49 7.07 2.15
CA TYR A 111 6.67 7.88 1.88
C TYR A 111 6.70 8.21 0.38
N LEU A 112 6.58 9.50 0.06
CA LEU A 112 6.76 10.05 -1.27
C LEU A 112 8.22 10.46 -1.43
N GLU A 113 8.93 9.85 -2.35
CA GLU A 113 10.33 10.16 -2.65
C GLU A 113 10.44 10.68 -4.08
N LEU A 114 10.96 11.88 -4.23
CA LEU A 114 11.23 12.52 -5.50
C LEU A 114 12.74 12.73 -5.65
N ARG A 115 13.30 12.28 -6.76
CA ARG A 115 14.74 12.45 -7.06
C ARG A 115 14.95 13.06 -8.43
N ALA A 116 15.88 14.00 -8.51
CA ALA A 116 16.37 14.50 -9.78
C ALA A 116 17.10 13.37 -10.54
N GLY A 117 16.66 13.13 -11.76
CA GLY A 117 17.30 12.19 -12.68
C GLY A 117 18.14 12.91 -13.72
N THR A 118 17.96 12.58 -14.99
CA THR A 118 18.71 13.20 -16.10
C THR A 118 18.23 14.63 -16.36
N GLY A 119 19.10 15.64 -16.26
CA GLY A 119 18.75 17.04 -16.58
C GLY A 119 19.46 18.08 -15.71
N GLY A 120 20.30 17.65 -14.77
CA GLY A 120 21.07 18.57 -13.91
C GLY A 120 20.17 19.43 -13.02
N ASP A 121 20.48 20.73 -12.96
CA ASP A 121 19.76 21.69 -12.11
C ASP A 121 18.28 21.82 -12.44
N GLU A 122 17.93 21.75 -13.73
CA GLU A 122 16.53 21.79 -14.17
C GLU A 122 15.69 20.64 -13.62
N ALA A 123 16.26 19.44 -13.58
CA ALA A 123 15.59 18.31 -12.95
C ALA A 123 15.32 18.58 -11.46
N GLY A 124 16.28 19.20 -10.76
CA GLY A 124 16.11 19.59 -9.35
C GLY A 124 15.04 20.66 -9.13
N ILE A 125 14.96 21.66 -10.00
CA ILE A 125 13.90 22.67 -9.96
C ILE A 125 12.54 22.01 -10.18
N PHE A 126 12.44 21.11 -11.16
CA PHE A 126 11.19 20.41 -11.44
C PHE A 126 10.75 19.47 -10.30
N VAL A 127 11.69 18.84 -9.56
CA VAL A 127 11.38 18.13 -8.31
C VAL A 127 10.64 19.06 -7.35
N GLY A 128 11.12 20.29 -7.17
CA GLY A 128 10.47 21.26 -6.30
C GLY A 128 9.06 21.65 -6.77
N ASP A 129 8.87 21.83 -8.07
CA ASP A 129 7.56 22.18 -8.64
C ASP A 129 6.56 21.05 -8.51
N LEU A 130 6.98 19.83 -8.83
CA LEU A 130 6.11 18.65 -8.70
C LEU A 130 5.78 18.34 -7.24
N PHE A 131 6.75 18.51 -6.33
CA PHE A 131 6.49 18.37 -4.89
C PHE A 131 5.44 19.38 -4.39
N LYS A 132 5.52 20.64 -4.83
CA LYS A 132 4.48 21.66 -4.53
C LYS A 132 3.11 21.24 -5.04
N ALA A 133 3.03 20.65 -6.25
CA ALA A 133 1.77 20.15 -6.79
C ALA A 133 1.21 19.00 -5.93
N TYR A 134 2.04 18.07 -5.47
CA TYR A 134 1.62 17.01 -4.55
C TYR A 134 1.18 17.53 -3.18
N CYS A 135 1.85 18.57 -2.64
CA CYS A 135 1.41 19.22 -1.40
C CYS A 135 0.01 19.83 -1.55
N ARG A 136 -0.25 20.54 -2.65
CA ARG A 136 -1.57 21.10 -2.94
C ARG A 136 -2.64 20.01 -3.11
N TYR A 137 -2.29 18.92 -3.78
CA TYR A 137 -3.18 17.77 -3.90
C TYR A 137 -3.50 17.16 -2.53
N ALA A 138 -2.50 17.03 -1.67
CA ALA A 138 -2.69 16.56 -0.30
C ALA A 138 -3.61 17.47 0.50
N ASP A 139 -3.46 18.81 0.37
CA ASP A 139 -4.34 19.78 1.00
C ASP A 139 -5.80 19.65 0.51
N LEU A 140 -6.02 19.48 -0.80
CA LEU A 140 -7.35 19.22 -1.38
C LEU A 140 -8.01 17.96 -0.81
N LYS A 141 -7.21 16.92 -0.54
CA LYS A 141 -7.67 15.65 0.04
C LYS A 141 -7.67 15.65 1.57
N LYS A 142 -7.27 16.75 2.21
CA LYS A 142 -7.12 16.89 3.67
C LYS A 142 -6.12 15.90 4.26
N TRP A 143 -5.06 15.61 3.52
CA TRP A 143 -3.94 14.81 3.99
C TRP A 143 -2.87 15.69 4.61
N LYS A 144 -2.13 15.12 5.55
CA LYS A 144 -1.03 15.82 6.21
C LYS A 144 0.29 15.42 5.57
N VAL A 145 1.11 16.41 5.20
CA VAL A 145 2.44 16.22 4.61
C VAL A 145 3.51 16.60 5.63
N GLU A 146 4.46 15.71 5.88
CA GLU A 146 5.61 15.94 6.77
C GLU A 146 6.90 15.66 5.98
N ILE A 147 7.77 16.64 5.84
CA ILE A 147 9.07 16.45 5.18
C ILE A 147 9.99 15.68 6.15
N VAL A 148 10.44 14.51 5.70
CA VAL A 148 11.34 13.63 6.46
C VAL A 148 12.80 13.96 6.18
N SER A 149 13.13 14.18 4.91
CA SER A 149 14.48 14.51 4.46
C SER A 149 14.44 15.32 3.18
N SER A 150 15.35 16.26 3.04
CA SER A 150 15.53 17.01 1.79
C SER A 150 17.01 17.29 1.54
N SER A 151 17.40 17.21 0.28
CA SER A 151 18.72 17.60 -0.20
C SER A 151 18.53 18.65 -1.30
N GLU A 152 18.84 19.89 -0.98
CA GLU A 152 18.69 21.02 -1.88
C GLU A 152 19.82 21.06 -2.93
N ASN A 153 19.55 21.66 -4.10
CA ASN A 153 20.57 22.02 -5.06
C ASN A 153 20.91 23.54 -4.94
N SER A 154 21.97 23.97 -5.63
CA SER A 154 22.48 25.35 -5.57
C SER A 154 21.55 26.39 -6.22
N VAL A 155 20.52 25.97 -6.97
CA VAL A 155 19.62 26.83 -7.78
C VAL A 155 18.18 26.86 -7.25
N GLY A 156 17.95 26.45 -5.99
CA GLY A 156 16.63 26.55 -5.34
C GLY A 156 15.68 25.39 -5.59
N GLY A 157 16.19 24.26 -6.12
CA GLY A 157 15.45 22.99 -6.25
C GLY A 157 15.94 21.93 -5.28
N TYR A 158 15.52 20.69 -5.49
CA TYR A 158 15.93 19.55 -4.67
C TYR A 158 16.61 18.47 -5.52
N LYS A 159 17.75 17.96 -5.06
CA LYS A 159 18.34 16.73 -5.58
C LYS A 159 17.47 15.52 -5.21
N GLU A 160 16.98 15.55 -3.98
CA GLU A 160 16.12 14.55 -3.40
C GLU A 160 15.21 15.22 -2.35
N ILE A 161 13.95 14.80 -2.29
CA ILE A 161 13.04 15.13 -1.20
C ILE A 161 12.21 13.91 -0.85
N ILE A 162 12.11 13.63 0.45
CA ILE A 162 11.32 12.53 1.01
C ILE A 162 10.31 13.14 1.97
N ALA A 163 9.03 12.85 1.74
CA ALA A 163 7.94 13.31 2.58
C ALA A 163 7.02 12.16 2.97
N LEU A 164 6.57 12.16 4.21
CA LEU A 164 5.55 11.27 4.73
C LEU A 164 4.18 11.93 4.54
N ILE A 165 3.29 11.27 3.81
CA ILE A 165 1.91 11.73 3.58
C ILE A 165 0.96 10.83 4.35
N LYS A 166 0.20 11.43 5.28
CA LYS A 166 -0.73 10.75 6.18
C LYS A 166 -2.16 11.11 5.85
N GLY A 167 -3.03 10.11 5.74
CA GLY A 167 -4.46 10.31 5.50
C GLY A 167 -5.15 9.06 4.98
N LYS A 168 -6.47 9.13 4.86
CA LYS A 168 -7.26 8.00 4.38
C LYS A 168 -7.09 7.81 2.87
N GLY A 169 -6.72 6.61 2.44
CA GLY A 169 -6.64 6.23 1.03
C GLY A 169 -5.50 6.92 0.26
N VAL A 170 -4.41 7.32 0.94
CA VAL A 170 -3.27 8.00 0.31
C VAL A 170 -2.59 7.08 -0.69
N TYR A 171 -2.27 5.85 -0.28
CA TYR A 171 -1.60 4.88 -1.15
C TYR A 171 -2.47 4.51 -2.35
N SER A 172 -3.77 4.29 -2.16
CA SER A 172 -4.69 3.90 -3.24
C SER A 172 -4.71 4.87 -4.41
N ARG A 173 -4.44 6.15 -4.17
CA ARG A 173 -4.39 7.19 -5.20
C ARG A 173 -2.98 7.43 -5.72
N LEU A 174 -2.02 7.61 -4.83
CA LEU A 174 -0.66 8.00 -5.21
C LEU A 174 0.21 6.85 -5.73
N LYS A 175 -0.16 5.58 -5.53
CA LYS A 175 0.56 4.43 -6.11
C LYS A 175 0.74 4.52 -7.62
N PHE A 176 -0.16 5.21 -8.32
CA PHE A 176 -0.08 5.43 -9.78
C PHE A 176 0.93 6.51 -10.18
N GLU A 177 1.45 7.28 -9.23
CA GLU A 177 2.46 8.32 -9.48
C GLU A 177 3.90 7.75 -9.52
N ALA A 178 4.10 6.50 -9.11
CA ALA A 178 5.41 5.85 -9.10
C ALA A 178 5.94 5.65 -10.53
N GLY A 179 7.17 6.13 -10.78
CA GLY A 179 7.84 6.00 -12.07
C GLY A 179 8.66 7.21 -12.47
N THR A 180 9.07 7.25 -13.74
CA THR A 180 9.84 8.36 -14.30
C THR A 180 8.93 9.41 -14.94
N HIS A 181 9.06 10.66 -14.50
CA HIS A 181 8.34 11.82 -15.00
C HIS A 181 9.28 12.69 -15.84
N ARG A 182 8.86 13.01 -17.05
CA ARG A 182 9.64 13.82 -18.00
C ARG A 182 9.06 15.22 -18.12
N VAL A 183 9.91 16.24 -18.00
CA VAL A 183 9.54 17.64 -18.24
C VAL A 183 10.19 18.15 -19.49
N GLN A 184 9.48 18.99 -20.25
CA GLN A 184 9.93 19.73 -21.43
C GLN A 184 9.56 21.19 -21.24
N ARG A 185 10.55 22.02 -20.93
CA ARG A 185 10.39 23.48 -20.82
C ARG A 185 11.70 24.19 -21.06
N VAL A 186 11.67 25.50 -21.22
CA VAL A 186 12.85 26.35 -21.16
C VAL A 186 13.20 26.51 -19.68
N PRO A 187 14.35 26.03 -19.19
CA PRO A 187 14.75 26.20 -17.79
C PRO A 187 14.94 27.64 -17.42
N GLU A 188 14.73 28.02 -16.17
CA GLU A 188 15.07 29.33 -15.65
C GLU A 188 16.58 29.65 -15.73
N THR A 189 17.41 28.60 -15.81
CA THR A 189 18.86 28.67 -15.94
C THR A 189 19.35 28.78 -17.39
N GLU A 190 18.44 28.71 -18.40
CA GLU A 190 18.79 28.70 -19.81
C GLU A 190 18.70 30.12 -20.39
N SER A 191 19.83 30.67 -20.84
CA SER A 191 19.91 32.04 -21.38
C SER A 191 19.56 32.16 -22.86
N GLN A 192 19.54 31.07 -23.61
CA GLN A 192 19.33 31.05 -25.10
C GLN A 192 17.89 30.64 -25.47
N GLY A 193 17.00 30.44 -24.48
CA GLY A 193 15.62 30.07 -24.75
C GLY A 193 15.41 28.68 -25.33
N ARG A 194 16.38 27.76 -25.20
CA ARG A 194 16.25 26.39 -25.70
C ARG A 194 15.39 25.52 -24.78
N ILE A 195 14.53 24.74 -25.39
CA ILE A 195 13.73 23.75 -24.65
C ILE A 195 14.64 22.61 -24.21
N HIS A 196 14.70 22.38 -22.89
CA HIS A 196 15.38 21.22 -22.32
C HIS A 196 14.39 20.11 -22.01
N THR A 197 14.89 18.90 -22.05
CA THR A 197 14.15 17.71 -21.63
C THR A 197 14.84 17.13 -20.41
N SER A 198 14.19 17.19 -19.26
CA SER A 198 14.68 16.66 -17.99
C SER A 198 13.79 15.54 -17.50
N ALA A 199 14.31 14.68 -16.65
CA ALA A 199 13.57 13.59 -16.04
C ALA A 199 13.82 13.57 -14.53
N ILE A 200 12.78 13.22 -13.81
CA ILE A 200 12.81 12.96 -12.37
C ILE A 200 12.17 11.60 -12.09
N THR A 201 12.46 11.03 -10.96
CA THR A 201 11.88 9.78 -10.52
C THR A 201 11.02 10.00 -9.29
N VAL A 202 9.88 9.34 -9.25
CA VAL A 202 8.93 9.33 -8.14
C VAL A 202 8.82 7.90 -7.64
N ALA A 203 9.07 7.68 -6.34
CA ALA A 203 8.83 6.41 -5.68
C ALA A 203 7.79 6.59 -4.59
N ILE A 204 6.88 5.63 -4.48
CA ILE A 204 5.79 5.60 -3.50
C ILE A 204 5.95 4.33 -2.68
N MET A 205 6.34 4.51 -1.42
CA MET A 205 6.52 3.39 -0.50
C MET A 205 5.45 3.44 0.59
N PRO A 206 4.69 2.35 0.82
CA PRO A 206 3.75 2.32 1.93
C PRO A 206 4.50 2.41 3.27
N GLU A 207 3.91 3.12 4.24
CA GLU A 207 4.42 3.11 5.60
C GLU A 207 4.29 1.68 6.17
N VAL A 208 5.39 1.16 6.68
CA VAL A 208 5.45 -0.18 7.26
C VAL A 208 5.41 -0.05 8.77
N ASP A 209 4.60 -0.87 9.42
CA ASP A 209 4.53 -0.93 10.88
C ASP A 209 5.88 -1.35 11.47
N ASP A 210 6.16 -0.88 12.68
CA ASP A 210 7.37 -1.25 13.41
C ASP A 210 7.47 -2.78 13.59
N VAL A 211 8.64 -3.30 13.30
CA VAL A 211 8.90 -4.74 13.41
C VAL A 211 9.01 -5.14 14.88
N GLU A 212 7.97 -5.76 15.40
CA GLU A 212 8.05 -6.41 16.72
C GLU A 212 8.59 -7.83 16.60
N VAL A 213 9.79 -8.07 17.13
CA VAL A 213 10.34 -9.43 17.25
C VAL A 213 9.78 -10.10 18.50
N SER A 214 8.83 -11.02 18.30
CA SER A 214 8.39 -11.96 19.32
C SER A 214 9.11 -13.30 19.10
N ILE A 215 9.89 -13.75 20.11
CA ILE A 215 10.56 -15.04 20.04
C ILE A 215 9.70 -16.08 20.74
N ASN A 216 9.29 -17.11 19.99
CA ASN A 216 8.59 -18.24 20.58
C ASN A 216 9.64 -19.16 21.26
N PRO A 217 9.48 -19.51 22.54
CA PRO A 217 10.40 -20.42 23.22
C PRO A 217 10.56 -21.80 22.56
N SER A 218 9.56 -22.28 21.82
CA SER A 218 9.61 -23.54 21.06
C SER A 218 10.61 -23.51 19.91
N ASP A 219 10.94 -22.33 19.40
CA ASP A 219 11.84 -22.14 18.25
C ASP A 219 13.29 -21.97 18.68
N LEU A 220 13.57 -22.13 19.99
CA LEU A 220 14.89 -21.97 20.57
C LEU A 220 15.49 -23.33 20.97
N LYS A 221 16.68 -23.63 20.45
CA LYS A 221 17.53 -24.69 20.96
C LYS A 221 18.52 -24.09 21.96
N ILE A 222 18.44 -24.51 23.22
CA ILE A 222 19.32 -24.05 24.30
C ILE A 222 20.27 -25.18 24.66
N GLU A 223 21.56 -24.92 24.53
CA GLU A 223 22.64 -25.85 24.87
C GLU A 223 23.51 -25.23 25.97
N VAL A 224 23.84 -26.03 26.99
CA VAL A 224 24.75 -25.63 28.05
C VAL A 224 26.05 -26.36 27.90
N PHE A 225 27.15 -25.69 28.19
CA PHE A 225 28.48 -26.24 28.06
C PHE A 225 29.45 -25.57 29.08
N ARG A 226 30.64 -26.13 29.18
CA ARG A 226 31.68 -25.57 30.09
C ARG A 226 32.29 -24.32 29.47
N ALA A 227 32.44 -23.27 30.27
CA ALA A 227 33.12 -22.06 29.81
C ALA A 227 34.60 -22.37 29.52
N GLY A 228 35.09 -21.84 28.39
CA GLY A 228 36.52 -21.93 28.03
C GLY A 228 37.24 -20.67 28.48
N GLY A 229 38.44 -20.82 29.03
CA GLY A 229 39.31 -19.69 29.41
C GLY A 229 40.29 -20.02 30.55
N HIS A 230 41.18 -19.06 30.84
CA HIS A 230 42.09 -19.15 32.00
C HIS A 230 41.29 -18.96 33.29
N GLY A 231 40.93 -20.05 33.97
CA GLY A 231 40.16 -20.03 35.20
C GLY A 231 40.45 -21.22 36.10
N GLY A 232 40.12 -21.09 37.38
CA GLY A 232 40.24 -22.16 38.37
C GLY A 232 39.13 -23.20 38.26
N GLN A 233 38.99 -24.07 39.30
CA GLN A 233 38.05 -25.20 39.33
C GLN A 233 36.59 -24.84 38.98
N CYS A 234 36.15 -23.62 39.25
CA CYS A 234 34.78 -23.20 38.98
C CYS A 234 34.49 -23.04 37.48
N VAL A 235 35.45 -22.60 36.67
CA VAL A 235 35.30 -22.41 35.21
C VAL A 235 35.35 -23.74 34.46
N ASN A 236 36.21 -24.64 34.91
CA ASN A 236 36.49 -25.90 34.21
C ASN A 236 35.52 -27.05 34.57
N THR A 237 34.76 -26.93 35.66
CA THR A 237 33.87 -27.99 36.16
C THR A 237 32.38 -27.69 36.04
N THR A 238 32.00 -26.42 35.95
CA THR A 238 30.57 -26.03 35.94
C THR A 238 30.11 -25.67 34.54
N ASP A 239 28.98 -26.23 34.11
CA ASP A 239 28.33 -25.92 32.84
C ASP A 239 27.61 -24.55 32.93
N SER A 240 28.40 -23.47 32.94
CA SER A 240 27.89 -22.10 33.08
C SER A 240 27.70 -21.38 31.75
N ALA A 241 28.33 -21.83 30.68
CA ALA A 241 28.19 -21.26 29.36
C ALA A 241 26.92 -21.73 28.68
N VAL A 242 26.27 -20.85 27.96
CA VAL A 242 24.99 -21.08 27.26
C VAL A 242 25.10 -20.70 25.81
N ARG A 243 24.66 -21.60 24.91
CA ARG A 243 24.43 -21.32 23.49
C ARG A 243 22.95 -21.39 23.22
N ILE A 244 22.41 -20.38 22.58
CA ILE A 244 21.02 -20.35 22.13
C ILE A 244 21.02 -20.23 20.62
N THR A 245 20.35 -21.16 19.96
CA THR A 245 20.19 -21.18 18.49
C THR A 245 18.72 -21.02 18.18
N HIS A 246 18.38 -20.07 17.35
CA HIS A 246 17.04 -19.91 16.80
C HIS A 246 16.88 -20.85 15.58
N LEU A 247 16.01 -21.84 15.68
CA LEU A 247 15.91 -22.94 14.72
C LEU A 247 15.54 -22.50 13.30
N LEU A 248 14.65 -21.48 13.18
CA LEU A 248 14.16 -21.02 11.88
C LEU A 248 15.23 -20.23 11.10
N THR A 249 16.03 -19.41 11.79
CA THR A 249 17.05 -18.56 11.15
C THR A 249 18.47 -19.08 11.25
N ASN A 250 18.69 -20.14 12.03
CA ASN A 250 20.00 -20.70 12.38
C ASN A 250 20.97 -19.68 13.02
N ILE A 251 20.47 -18.57 13.55
CA ILE A 251 21.29 -17.61 14.27
C ILE A 251 21.59 -18.18 15.65
N SER A 252 22.87 -18.25 15.99
CA SER A 252 23.33 -18.72 17.30
C SER A 252 24.08 -17.65 18.05
N VAL A 253 23.89 -17.64 19.38
CA VAL A 253 24.58 -16.77 20.32
C VAL A 253 25.13 -17.61 21.47
N SER A 254 26.41 -17.48 21.75
CA SER A 254 27.08 -18.15 22.90
C SER A 254 27.51 -17.11 23.90
N MET A 255 27.23 -17.36 25.19
CA MET A 255 27.61 -16.47 26.31
C MET A 255 28.23 -17.28 27.42
N GLN A 256 29.38 -16.77 27.91
CA GLN A 256 30.16 -17.40 28.98
C GLN A 256 30.76 -16.41 29.98
N ASP A 257 30.37 -15.14 29.94
CA ASP A 257 30.99 -14.05 30.67
C ASP A 257 30.67 -14.07 32.18
N GLU A 258 29.51 -14.60 32.51
CA GLU A 258 29.02 -14.65 33.88
C GLU A 258 29.23 -16.04 34.52
N LYS A 259 29.41 -16.07 35.84
CA LYS A 259 29.50 -17.32 36.61
C LYS A 259 28.16 -18.07 36.69
N SER A 260 27.06 -17.38 36.46
CA SER A 260 25.70 -17.91 36.54
C SER A 260 25.17 -18.26 35.17
N GLN A 261 24.78 -19.51 34.97
CA GLN A 261 24.12 -20.01 33.77
C GLN A 261 22.86 -19.22 33.43
N HIS A 262 22.02 -18.86 34.41
CA HIS A 262 20.80 -18.05 34.18
C HIS A 262 21.12 -16.66 33.65
N LYS A 263 22.14 -16.00 34.19
CA LYS A 263 22.56 -14.67 33.69
C LYS A 263 23.10 -14.75 32.26
N ASN A 264 23.87 -15.80 31.93
CA ASN A 264 24.33 -16.05 30.57
C ASN A 264 23.19 -16.33 29.62
N LYS A 265 22.18 -17.09 30.03
CA LYS A 265 20.97 -17.36 29.25
C LYS A 265 20.21 -16.06 28.97
N ASP A 266 19.99 -15.22 29.98
CA ASP A 266 19.26 -13.95 29.80
C ASP A 266 20.02 -12.99 28.89
N LYS A 267 21.35 -12.89 29.02
CA LYS A 267 22.18 -12.10 28.11
C LYS A 267 22.13 -12.66 26.68
N ALA A 268 22.24 -13.98 26.51
CA ALA A 268 22.18 -14.62 25.21
C ALA A 268 20.83 -14.38 24.51
N LEU A 269 19.72 -14.45 25.25
CA LEU A 269 18.40 -14.13 24.73
C LEU A 269 18.26 -12.68 24.26
N LYS A 270 18.79 -11.73 25.06
CA LYS A 270 18.76 -10.31 24.66
C LYS A 270 19.56 -10.05 23.39
N ILE A 271 20.75 -10.65 23.28
CA ILE A 271 21.59 -10.49 22.08
C ILE A 271 20.97 -11.21 20.89
N LEU A 272 20.39 -12.40 21.10
CA LEU A 272 19.66 -13.10 20.02
C LEU A 272 18.49 -12.27 19.50
N LYS A 273 17.71 -11.65 20.41
CA LYS A 273 16.61 -10.76 20.02
C LYS A 273 17.11 -9.57 19.20
N ALA A 274 18.21 -8.95 19.60
CA ALA A 274 18.81 -7.86 18.84
C ALA A 274 19.26 -8.30 17.43
N ARG A 275 19.94 -9.45 17.31
CA ARG A 275 20.38 -9.98 16.01
C ARG A 275 19.22 -10.38 15.09
N LEU A 276 18.15 -10.94 15.65
CA LEU A 276 16.95 -11.25 14.88
C LEU A 276 16.28 -9.97 14.40
N TYR A 277 16.22 -8.94 15.23
CA TYR A 277 15.70 -7.63 14.87
C TYR A 277 16.51 -6.98 13.74
N GLU A 278 17.85 -6.97 13.87
CA GLU A 278 18.74 -6.47 12.81
C GLU A 278 18.53 -7.20 11.47
N LYS A 279 18.42 -8.53 11.52
CA LYS A 279 18.17 -9.34 10.31
C LYS A 279 16.83 -9.01 9.66
N GLN A 280 15.76 -8.86 10.45
CA GLN A 280 14.46 -8.49 9.93
C GLN A 280 14.47 -7.09 9.30
N ILE A 281 15.14 -6.13 9.92
CA ILE A 281 15.33 -4.79 9.34
C ILE A 281 16.09 -4.86 8.01
N GLU A 282 17.16 -5.67 7.96
CA GLU A 282 17.94 -5.83 6.72
C GLU A 282 17.11 -6.45 5.61
N GLU A 283 16.36 -7.52 5.89
CA GLU A 283 15.44 -8.14 4.93
C GLU A 283 14.36 -7.16 4.44
N GLN A 284 13.81 -6.36 5.34
CA GLN A 284 12.84 -5.32 5.00
C GLN A 284 13.44 -4.21 4.15
N GLN A 285 14.65 -3.75 4.47
CA GLN A 285 15.36 -2.75 3.68
C GLN A 285 15.69 -3.25 2.28
N LEU A 286 16.09 -4.52 2.15
CA LEU A 286 16.34 -5.16 0.85
C LEU A 286 15.05 -5.26 0.02
N ALA A 287 13.93 -5.64 0.63
CA ALA A 287 12.64 -5.68 -0.03
C ALA A 287 12.22 -4.28 -0.51
N ASN A 288 12.29 -3.28 0.36
CA ASN A 288 11.97 -1.88 0.02
C ASN A 288 12.89 -1.33 -1.07
N ALA A 289 14.18 -1.67 -1.05
CA ALA A 289 15.12 -1.25 -2.08
C ALA A 289 14.81 -1.89 -3.45
N LYS A 290 14.38 -3.16 -3.44
CA LYS A 290 13.93 -3.87 -4.64
C LYS A 290 12.67 -3.23 -5.22
N ASP A 291 11.64 -3.02 -4.40
CA ASP A 291 10.38 -2.40 -4.81
C ASP A 291 10.60 -0.98 -5.37
N ARG A 292 11.45 -0.18 -4.70
CA ARG A 292 11.85 1.14 -5.19
C ARG A 292 12.52 1.05 -6.55
N LYS A 293 13.44 0.11 -6.74
CA LYS A 293 14.14 -0.09 -8.00
C LYS A 293 13.20 -0.51 -9.13
N GLU A 294 12.21 -1.35 -8.83
CA GLU A 294 11.18 -1.76 -9.79
C GLU A 294 10.27 -0.61 -10.19
N GLN A 295 9.91 0.28 -9.26
CA GLN A 295 9.09 1.47 -9.52
C GLN A 295 9.82 2.50 -10.39
N VAL A 296 11.10 2.75 -10.09
CA VAL A 296 11.89 3.85 -10.71
C VAL A 296 12.57 3.42 -11.99
N GLY A 297 12.84 2.12 -12.18
CA GLY A 297 13.61 1.60 -13.32
C GLY A 297 15.03 2.15 -13.34
N SER A 298 15.49 2.53 -14.52
CA SER A 298 16.81 3.20 -14.72
C SER A 298 16.77 4.70 -14.47
N GLY A 299 15.58 5.32 -14.37
CA GLY A 299 15.38 6.75 -14.32
C GLY A 299 15.71 7.48 -15.65
N ASP A 300 15.84 6.73 -16.75
CA ASP A 300 16.09 7.30 -18.07
C ASP A 300 14.81 7.95 -18.64
N ARG A 301 14.99 8.99 -19.46
CA ARG A 301 13.89 9.71 -20.13
C ARG A 301 13.03 8.82 -21.03
N SER A 302 13.55 7.68 -21.47
CA SER A 302 12.83 6.71 -22.31
C SER A 302 11.78 5.92 -21.52
N GLU A 303 12.00 5.67 -20.24
CA GLU A 303 11.10 4.90 -19.36
C GLU A 303 9.97 5.75 -18.73
N ARG A 304 9.74 6.93 -19.29
CA ARG A 304 8.75 7.87 -18.79
C ARG A 304 7.34 7.28 -18.74
N ILE A 305 6.68 7.45 -17.61
CA ILE A 305 5.23 7.20 -17.47
C ILE A 305 4.42 8.44 -17.89
N ARG A 306 4.96 9.64 -17.63
CA ARG A 306 4.26 10.90 -17.87
C ARG A 306 5.17 11.97 -18.45
N THR A 307 4.62 12.84 -19.30
CA THR A 307 5.33 13.98 -19.88
C THR A 307 4.60 15.29 -19.60
N TYR A 308 5.33 16.25 -19.07
CA TYR A 308 4.90 17.61 -18.79
C TYR A 308 5.52 18.54 -19.84
N ASN A 309 4.74 19.00 -20.82
CA ASN A 309 5.20 19.86 -21.91
C ASN A 309 4.63 21.27 -21.71
N TYR A 310 5.42 22.15 -21.12
CA TYR A 310 5.03 23.53 -20.81
C TYR A 310 4.77 24.38 -22.06
N PRO A 311 5.60 24.37 -23.11
CA PRO A 311 5.35 25.13 -24.33
C PRO A 311 4.02 24.84 -25.01
N GLN A 312 3.48 23.63 -24.82
CA GLN A 312 2.20 23.23 -25.38
C GLN A 312 1.08 23.18 -24.33
N ASN A 313 1.36 23.58 -23.10
CA ASN A 313 0.45 23.45 -21.94
C ASN A 313 -0.18 22.03 -21.84
N ARG A 314 0.64 20.99 -22.15
CA ARG A 314 0.18 19.62 -22.34
C ARG A 314 0.78 18.68 -21.33
N LEU A 315 -0.09 17.88 -20.68
CA LEU A 315 0.27 16.75 -19.85
C LEU A 315 -0.14 15.46 -20.57
N SER A 316 0.79 14.53 -20.76
CA SER A 316 0.54 13.24 -21.41
C SER A 316 0.87 12.10 -20.47
N GLU A 317 -0.12 11.26 -20.16
CA GLU A 317 0.03 10.03 -19.41
C GLU A 317 0.14 8.86 -20.41
N HIS A 318 1.35 8.25 -20.46
CA HIS A 318 1.67 7.31 -21.54
C HIS A 318 1.08 5.91 -21.32
N ARG A 319 0.80 5.51 -20.10
CA ARG A 319 0.26 4.18 -19.77
C ARG A 319 -1.15 3.95 -20.31
N ILE A 320 -1.94 5.03 -20.37
CA ILE A 320 -3.34 5.01 -20.83
C ILE A 320 -3.58 5.90 -22.05
N ASN A 321 -2.52 6.44 -22.68
CA ASN A 321 -2.57 7.36 -23.80
C ASN A 321 -3.48 8.60 -23.55
N LEU A 322 -3.59 9.05 -22.30
CA LEU A 322 -4.36 10.24 -21.94
C LEU A 322 -3.51 11.50 -22.22
N THR A 323 -4.15 12.49 -22.83
CA THR A 323 -3.54 13.80 -23.07
C THR A 323 -4.49 14.92 -22.62
N LEU A 324 -3.98 15.79 -21.75
CA LEU A 324 -4.68 16.95 -21.21
C LEU A 324 -3.95 18.22 -21.61
N TYR A 325 -4.69 19.29 -21.95
CA TYR A 325 -4.16 20.59 -22.36
C TYR A 325 -4.36 21.65 -21.26
N SER A 326 -4.26 21.24 -20.01
CA SER A 326 -4.43 22.04 -18.79
C SER A 326 -3.27 21.87 -17.81
N LEU A 327 -2.04 21.68 -18.33
CA LEU A 327 -0.86 21.40 -17.50
C LEU A 327 -0.63 22.47 -16.42
N GLU A 328 -0.67 23.75 -16.80
CA GLU A 328 -0.44 24.85 -15.86
C GLU A 328 -1.51 24.88 -14.75
N GLU A 329 -2.77 24.68 -15.13
CA GLU A 329 -3.88 24.63 -14.18
C GLU A 329 -3.71 23.45 -13.20
N ILE A 330 -3.38 22.26 -13.69
CA ILE A 330 -3.13 21.07 -12.86
C ILE A 330 -1.97 21.32 -11.89
N MET A 331 -0.88 21.90 -12.36
CA MET A 331 0.30 22.18 -11.53
C MET A 331 0.03 23.27 -10.49
N LEU A 332 -0.78 24.30 -10.84
CA LEU A 332 -1.12 25.39 -9.94
C LEU A 332 -2.22 25.03 -8.94
N SER A 333 -3.25 24.33 -9.35
CA SER A 333 -4.34 23.91 -8.46
C SER A 333 -3.96 22.70 -7.61
N GLY A 334 -3.04 21.85 -8.11
CA GLY A 334 -2.74 20.55 -7.54
C GLY A 334 -3.84 19.50 -7.81
N ASN A 335 -4.80 19.77 -8.72
CA ASN A 335 -5.87 18.81 -9.02
C ASN A 335 -5.38 17.66 -9.92
N LEU A 336 -4.74 16.68 -9.31
CA LEU A 336 -4.25 15.48 -9.99
C LEU A 336 -5.35 14.45 -10.28
N ASP A 337 -6.58 14.66 -9.82
CA ASP A 337 -7.69 13.72 -10.05
C ASP A 337 -8.01 13.52 -11.54
N GLU A 338 -7.78 14.54 -12.37
CA GLU A 338 -7.96 14.44 -13.81
C GLU A 338 -7.06 13.38 -14.48
N VAL A 339 -5.94 13.07 -13.84
CA VAL A 339 -4.99 12.04 -14.30
C VAL A 339 -5.15 10.74 -13.52
N ILE A 340 -5.33 10.84 -12.20
CA ILE A 340 -5.38 9.66 -11.30
C ILE A 340 -6.67 8.87 -11.51
N ASN A 341 -7.83 9.54 -11.64
CA ASN A 341 -9.10 8.83 -11.81
C ASN A 341 -9.16 7.95 -13.07
N PRO A 342 -8.71 8.42 -14.27
CA PRO A 342 -8.60 7.55 -15.43
C PRO A 342 -7.63 6.37 -15.26
N LEU A 343 -6.53 6.55 -14.49
CA LEU A 343 -5.60 5.47 -14.18
C LEU A 343 -6.23 4.42 -13.27
N ILE A 344 -6.99 4.85 -12.28
CA ILE A 344 -7.77 3.94 -11.42
C ILE A 344 -8.78 3.16 -12.25
N ALA A 345 -9.56 3.84 -13.10
CA ALA A 345 -10.54 3.20 -13.98
C ALA A 345 -9.89 2.19 -14.93
N HIS A 346 -8.74 2.54 -15.52
CA HIS A 346 -7.99 1.63 -16.38
C HIS A 346 -7.46 0.41 -15.61
N ALA A 347 -6.91 0.60 -14.41
CA ALA A 347 -6.47 -0.51 -13.58
C ALA A 347 -7.63 -1.43 -13.20
N GLN A 348 -8.81 -0.87 -12.93
CA GLN A 348 -10.02 -1.64 -12.65
C GLN A 348 -10.47 -2.45 -13.86
N SER A 349 -10.40 -1.88 -15.06
CA SER A 349 -10.79 -2.60 -16.29
C SER A 349 -9.88 -3.75 -16.68
N GLN A 350 -8.67 -3.82 -16.16
CA GLN A 350 -7.75 -4.96 -16.39
C GLN A 350 -8.09 -6.19 -15.54
N PHE A 351 -8.94 -6.06 -14.53
CA PHE A 351 -9.41 -7.16 -13.69
C PHE A 351 -10.77 -7.74 -14.15
N GLU A 352 -11.39 -7.17 -15.19
CA GLU A 352 -12.58 -7.72 -15.85
C GLU A 352 -12.21 -8.83 -16.85
#